data_25e4ea866dd4dfc6eb40b2e81b27e9e7
#
_entry.id   25e4ea866dd4dfc6eb40b2e81b27e9e7
#
_cell.length_a   1.000
_cell.length_b   1.000
_cell.length_c   1.000
_cell.angle_alpha   90.00
_cell.angle_beta   90.00
_cell.angle_gamma   90.00
#
_symmetry.space_group_name_H-M   'P 1'
#
loop_
_entity.id
_entity.type
_entity.pdbx_description
1 polymer ?
#
loop_
_entity_poly.entity_id
_entity_poly.type
_entity_poly.pdbx_seq_one_letter_code
_entity_poly.pdbx_strand_id
1 'polypeptide(L)'
;MENIIKIKNIKLGESAPKICVPVIEKTEKEIIKYIKYINKLPIDIIEWRADFYLEDIIYNEESEINIIEISKSIKKITNKPIIFTMRSYKEGGKLKSDFYNNIIDIYKTVIKNKCFDLIDLEILTLKERDIKNLIKLAKENNIKTIISNHDFNKTPSKKHIVYIINKMIKLKCDIPKVAYMPKNKKD
;
A
#
# COMPACT_ATOMS: atom_id res chain seq x y z
N MET A 1 20.07 -8.19 -14.94
CA MET A 1 19.18 -9.21 -14.36
C MET A 1 17.85 -8.54 -14.07
N GLU A 2 16.76 -9.00 -14.67
CA GLU A 2 15.43 -8.51 -14.36
C GLU A 2 15.11 -8.87 -12.91
N ASN A 3 14.80 -7.87 -12.08
CA ASN A 3 14.41 -8.08 -10.68
C ASN A 3 12.95 -8.56 -10.62
N ILE A 4 12.74 -9.86 -10.81
CA ILE A 4 11.42 -10.48 -10.66
C ILE A 4 11.08 -10.55 -9.17
N ILE A 5 9.95 -9.94 -8.79
CA ILE A 5 9.44 -9.98 -7.42
C ILE A 5 8.35 -11.03 -7.33
N LYS A 6 8.64 -12.09 -6.56
CA LYS A 6 7.68 -13.18 -6.31
C LYS A 6 6.87 -12.89 -5.05
N ILE A 7 5.53 -12.95 -5.18
CA ILE A 7 4.59 -12.77 -4.08
C ILE A 7 3.50 -13.82 -4.22
N LYS A 8 3.44 -14.77 -3.29
CA LYS A 8 2.55 -15.95 -3.42
C LYS A 8 2.71 -16.63 -4.79
N ASN A 9 1.64 -16.69 -5.55
CA ASN A 9 1.57 -17.33 -6.87
C ASN A 9 1.80 -16.37 -8.04
N ILE A 10 2.07 -15.08 -7.79
CA ILE A 10 2.33 -14.10 -8.85
C ILE A 10 3.80 -13.69 -8.91
N LYS A 11 4.22 -13.25 -10.09
CA LYS A 11 5.53 -12.68 -10.35
C LYS A 11 5.34 -11.30 -10.98
N LEU A 12 5.92 -10.27 -10.36
CA LEU A 12 5.97 -8.91 -10.89
C LEU A 12 7.28 -8.70 -11.63
N GLY A 13 7.23 -8.01 -12.79
CA GLY A 13 8.40 -7.82 -13.66
C GLY A 13 8.58 -8.95 -14.68
N GLU A 14 7.68 -9.93 -14.73
CA GLU A 14 7.67 -11.01 -15.71
C GLU A 14 6.30 -11.05 -16.41
N SER A 15 6.31 -11.24 -17.73
CA SER A 15 5.09 -11.34 -18.56
C SER A 15 4.17 -10.10 -18.53
N ALA A 16 2.87 -10.26 -18.76
CA ALA A 16 1.89 -9.18 -18.80
C ALA A 16 1.76 -8.43 -17.47
N PRO A 17 1.45 -7.10 -17.50
CA PRO A 17 1.13 -6.33 -16.31
C PRO A 17 0.04 -6.99 -15.47
N LYS A 18 0.16 -6.88 -14.13
CA LYS A 18 -0.80 -7.44 -13.19
C LYS A 18 -1.91 -6.44 -12.90
N ILE A 19 -3.13 -6.95 -12.76
CA ILE A 19 -4.32 -6.15 -12.44
C ILE A 19 -4.46 -6.08 -10.94
N CYS A 20 -4.33 -4.85 -10.39
CA CYS A 20 -4.54 -4.55 -8.98
C CYS A 20 -5.84 -3.77 -8.80
N VAL A 21 -6.72 -4.24 -7.91
CA VAL A 21 -8.01 -3.60 -7.64
C VAL A 21 -8.04 -3.04 -6.21
N PRO A 22 -8.30 -1.72 -6.05
CA PRO A 22 -8.43 -1.10 -4.73
C PRO A 22 -9.79 -1.41 -4.10
N VAL A 23 -9.76 -1.61 -2.77
CA VAL A 23 -10.91 -1.79 -1.88
C VAL A 23 -10.98 -0.54 -1.00
N ILE A 24 -12.05 0.24 -1.13
CA ILE A 24 -12.22 1.57 -0.51
C ILE A 24 -13.42 1.65 0.44
N GLU A 25 -13.98 0.51 0.78
CA GLU A 25 -15.13 0.40 1.67
C GLU A 25 -14.76 0.80 3.10
N LYS A 26 -15.74 1.34 3.85
CA LYS A 26 -15.56 1.92 5.19
C LYS A 26 -15.85 0.97 6.32
N THR A 27 -16.51 -0.15 6.08
CA THR A 27 -16.88 -1.13 7.12
C THR A 27 -16.35 -2.53 6.80
N GLU A 28 -16.05 -3.33 7.81
CA GLU A 28 -15.61 -4.72 7.62
C GLU A 28 -16.58 -5.50 6.74
N LYS A 29 -17.88 -5.37 7.00
CA LYS A 29 -18.94 -6.06 6.24
C LYS A 29 -18.89 -5.73 4.74
N GLU A 30 -18.70 -4.47 4.40
CA GLU A 30 -18.60 -4.01 3.01
C GLU A 30 -17.30 -4.45 2.37
N ILE A 31 -16.15 -4.33 3.08
CA ILE A 31 -14.84 -4.80 2.65
C ILE A 31 -14.93 -6.29 2.25
N ILE A 32 -15.45 -7.12 3.14
CA ILE A 32 -15.59 -8.56 2.92
C ILE A 32 -16.54 -8.86 1.75
N LYS A 33 -17.67 -8.16 1.66
CA LYS A 33 -18.63 -8.29 0.56
C LYS A 33 -17.98 -7.96 -0.79
N TYR A 34 -17.26 -6.84 -0.86
CA TYR A 34 -16.60 -6.39 -2.08
C TYR A 34 -15.46 -7.31 -2.49
N ILE A 35 -14.62 -7.75 -1.54
CA ILE A 35 -13.54 -8.70 -1.84
C ILE A 35 -14.10 -10.03 -2.36
N LYS A 36 -15.20 -10.56 -1.79
CA LYS A 36 -15.88 -11.75 -2.34
C LYS A 36 -16.34 -11.57 -3.78
N TYR A 37 -16.77 -10.37 -4.14
CA TYR A 37 -17.17 -10.05 -5.51
C TYR A 37 -15.97 -10.00 -6.45
N ILE A 38 -14.95 -9.17 -6.16
CA ILE A 38 -13.79 -9.00 -7.03
C ILE A 38 -12.92 -10.26 -7.11
N ASN A 39 -12.96 -11.13 -6.11
CA ASN A 39 -12.19 -12.38 -6.11
C ASN A 39 -12.62 -13.35 -7.24
N LYS A 40 -13.85 -13.18 -7.79
CA LYS A 40 -14.37 -13.93 -8.93
C LYS A 40 -13.92 -13.35 -10.28
N LEU A 41 -13.33 -12.16 -10.28
CA LEU A 41 -12.86 -11.46 -11.48
C LEU A 41 -11.41 -11.85 -11.81
N PRO A 42 -10.97 -11.68 -13.06
CA PRO A 42 -9.60 -11.96 -13.48
C PRO A 42 -8.61 -10.89 -13.01
N ILE A 43 -8.54 -10.67 -11.70
CA ILE A 43 -7.60 -9.76 -11.03
C ILE A 43 -6.45 -10.54 -10.41
N ASP A 44 -5.29 -9.90 -10.26
CA ASP A 44 -4.09 -10.53 -9.69
C ASP A 44 -3.86 -10.14 -8.24
N ILE A 45 -4.10 -8.87 -7.88
CA ILE A 45 -3.74 -8.27 -6.60
C ILE A 45 -4.94 -7.48 -6.05
N ILE A 46 -5.09 -7.47 -4.74
CA ILE A 46 -6.06 -6.62 -4.03
C ILE A 46 -5.28 -5.56 -3.25
N GLU A 47 -5.65 -4.30 -3.36
CA GLU A 47 -5.12 -3.22 -2.53
C GLU A 47 -6.18 -2.80 -1.52
N TRP A 48 -5.99 -3.12 -0.22
CA TRP A 48 -6.89 -2.59 0.80
C TRP A 48 -6.46 -1.17 1.18
N ARG A 49 -7.28 -0.20 0.82
CA ARG A 49 -7.18 1.22 1.14
C ARG A 49 -7.74 1.45 2.55
N ALA A 50 -6.94 1.09 3.55
CA ALA A 50 -7.33 1.19 4.96
C ALA A 50 -7.54 2.63 5.43
N ASP A 51 -7.04 3.62 4.69
CA ASP A 51 -7.32 5.03 4.94
C ASP A 51 -8.82 5.39 4.88
N PHE A 52 -9.61 4.71 4.05
CA PHE A 52 -11.07 4.88 4.02
C PHE A 52 -11.77 4.27 5.23
N TYR A 53 -11.30 3.10 5.70
CA TYR A 53 -11.80 2.47 6.92
C TYR A 53 -11.49 3.30 8.16
N LEU A 54 -10.30 3.94 8.19
CA LEU A 54 -9.82 4.72 9.33
C LEU A 54 -10.24 6.20 9.30
N GLU A 55 -10.90 6.68 8.23
CA GLU A 55 -11.21 8.10 8.01
C GLU A 55 -11.92 8.75 9.20
N ASP A 56 -12.89 8.03 9.78
CA ASP A 56 -13.77 8.53 10.85
C ASP A 56 -13.51 7.84 12.20
N ILE A 57 -12.44 7.02 12.30
CA ILE A 57 -12.12 6.28 13.52
C ILE A 57 -11.13 7.07 14.38
N ILE A 58 -11.45 7.22 15.67
CA ILE A 58 -10.47 7.69 16.66
C ILE A 58 -9.52 6.54 16.92
N TYR A 59 -8.24 6.73 16.54
CA TYR A 59 -7.23 5.71 16.69
C TYR A 59 -6.95 5.36 18.15
N ASN A 60 -6.99 4.08 18.46
CA ASN A 60 -6.67 3.49 19.75
C ASN A 60 -6.22 2.02 19.56
N GLU A 61 -5.95 1.31 20.64
CA GLU A 61 -5.57 -0.12 20.60
C GLU A 61 -6.64 -1.01 19.95
N GLU A 62 -7.91 -0.67 20.13
CA GLU A 62 -9.03 -1.38 19.49
C GLU A 62 -8.97 -1.28 17.96
N SER A 63 -8.55 -0.13 17.43
CA SER A 63 -8.38 0.07 15.98
C SER A 63 -7.32 -0.87 15.41
N GLU A 64 -6.22 -1.13 16.12
CA GLU A 64 -5.19 -2.09 15.71
C GLU A 64 -5.71 -3.52 15.72
N ILE A 65 -6.45 -3.90 16.78
CA ILE A 65 -7.08 -5.22 16.89
C ILE A 65 -8.05 -5.43 15.73
N ASN A 66 -8.87 -4.44 15.42
CA ASN A 66 -9.83 -4.50 14.32
C ASN A 66 -9.15 -4.70 12.97
N ILE A 67 -8.02 -4.00 12.69
CA ILE A 67 -7.24 -4.19 11.47
C ILE A 67 -6.73 -5.64 11.36
N ILE A 68 -6.25 -6.21 12.46
CA ILE A 68 -5.79 -7.61 12.50
C ILE A 68 -6.96 -8.57 12.20
N GLU A 69 -8.12 -8.39 12.83
CA GLU A 69 -9.29 -9.25 12.62
C GLU A 69 -9.82 -9.14 11.18
N ILE A 70 -9.91 -7.93 10.62
CA ILE A 70 -10.25 -7.72 9.20
C ILE A 70 -9.27 -8.47 8.30
N SER A 71 -7.96 -8.39 8.59
CA SER A 71 -6.95 -9.11 7.79
C SER A 71 -7.16 -10.62 7.82
N LYS A 72 -7.52 -11.19 8.97
CA LYS A 72 -7.86 -12.60 9.10
C LYS A 72 -9.11 -12.97 8.31
N SER A 73 -10.14 -12.11 8.37
CA SER A 73 -11.38 -12.27 7.61
C SER A 73 -11.12 -12.24 6.10
N ILE A 74 -10.26 -11.33 5.62
CA ILE A 74 -9.87 -11.24 4.20
C ILE A 74 -9.12 -12.52 3.77
N LYS A 75 -8.15 -12.98 4.56
CA LYS A 75 -7.36 -14.19 4.24
C LYS A 75 -8.18 -15.46 4.14
N LYS A 76 -9.33 -15.54 4.83
CA LYS A 76 -10.25 -16.68 4.73
C LYS A 76 -10.97 -16.76 3.38
N ILE A 77 -11.07 -15.65 2.66
CA ILE A 77 -11.89 -15.56 1.43
C ILE A 77 -11.07 -15.39 0.15
N THR A 78 -9.77 -15.10 0.24
CA THR A 78 -8.90 -14.97 -0.93
C THR A 78 -7.48 -15.42 -0.65
N ASN A 79 -6.88 -16.07 -1.67
CA ASN A 79 -5.45 -16.39 -1.72
C ASN A 79 -4.64 -15.38 -2.55
N LYS A 80 -5.30 -14.36 -3.12
CA LYS A 80 -4.59 -13.32 -3.89
C LYS A 80 -3.67 -12.51 -2.97
N PRO A 81 -2.53 -12.00 -3.46
CA PRO A 81 -1.73 -11.04 -2.71
C PRO A 81 -2.51 -9.80 -2.33
N ILE A 82 -2.26 -9.29 -1.12
CA ILE A 82 -2.95 -8.12 -0.57
C ILE A 82 -1.93 -7.06 -0.22
N ILE A 83 -2.12 -5.85 -0.75
CA ILE A 83 -1.38 -4.65 -0.39
C ILE A 83 -2.16 -3.93 0.71
N PHE A 84 -1.49 -3.59 1.81
CA PHE A 84 -2.02 -2.69 2.83
C PHE A 84 -1.55 -1.26 2.54
N THR A 85 -2.50 -0.36 2.32
CA THR A 85 -2.23 1.04 1.96
C THR A 85 -2.96 1.98 2.91
N MET A 86 -2.20 2.91 3.50
CA MET A 86 -2.72 4.06 4.24
C MET A 86 -2.32 5.34 3.50
N ARG A 87 -3.21 5.81 2.62
CA ARG A 87 -2.97 6.96 1.76
C ARG A 87 -3.28 8.27 2.48
N SER A 88 -2.29 9.18 2.51
CA SER A 88 -2.47 10.51 3.08
C SER A 88 -3.37 11.40 2.23
N TYR A 89 -3.97 12.40 2.87
CA TYR A 89 -4.76 13.42 2.18
C TYR A 89 -3.96 14.16 1.10
N LYS A 90 -2.65 14.37 1.35
CA LYS A 90 -1.75 15.03 0.39
C LYS A 90 -1.57 14.25 -0.92
N GLU A 91 -1.67 12.93 -0.86
CA GLU A 91 -1.55 12.04 -2.01
C GLU A 91 -2.90 11.43 -2.44
N GLY A 92 -4.02 12.13 -2.16
CA GLY A 92 -5.37 11.78 -2.62
C GLY A 92 -6.07 10.71 -1.78
N GLY A 93 -5.63 10.49 -0.56
CA GLY A 93 -6.27 9.60 0.41
C GLY A 93 -7.10 10.32 1.46
N LYS A 94 -7.35 9.64 2.58
CA LYS A 94 -8.24 10.07 3.65
C LYS A 94 -7.53 10.43 4.95
N LEU A 95 -6.26 10.03 5.13
CA LEU A 95 -5.54 10.28 6.37
C LEU A 95 -5.02 11.72 6.47
N LYS A 96 -5.35 12.38 7.55
CA LYS A 96 -4.92 13.73 7.89
C LYS A 96 -3.49 13.74 8.44
N SER A 97 -2.84 14.91 8.46
CA SER A 97 -1.43 15.07 8.86
C SER A 97 -1.16 14.80 10.35
N ASP A 98 -2.14 14.98 11.21
CA ASP A 98 -2.05 14.71 12.65
C ASP A 98 -1.98 13.21 13.00
N PHE A 99 -2.30 12.36 12.03
CA PHE A 99 -2.29 10.90 12.17
C PHE A 99 -0.89 10.25 12.02
N TYR A 100 0.19 11.05 11.86
CA TYR A 100 1.51 10.54 11.49
C TYR A 100 2.06 9.46 12.45
N ASN A 101 2.01 9.68 13.76
CA ASN A 101 2.56 8.71 14.72
C ASN A 101 1.76 7.41 14.72
N ASN A 102 0.46 7.51 14.61
CA ASN A 102 -0.46 6.38 14.52
C ASN A 102 -0.19 5.54 13.27
N ILE A 103 0.10 6.17 12.12
CA ILE A 103 0.46 5.47 10.88
C ILE A 103 1.65 4.54 11.11
N ILE A 104 2.69 5.02 11.79
CA ILE A 104 3.90 4.22 12.03
C ILE A 104 3.59 3.00 12.92
N ASP A 105 2.78 3.17 13.96
CA ASP A 105 2.43 2.09 14.88
C ASP A 105 1.50 1.07 14.21
N ILE A 106 0.53 1.52 13.40
CA ILE A 106 -0.29 0.63 12.57
C ILE A 106 0.58 -0.21 11.63
N TYR A 107 1.53 0.40 10.90
CA TYR A 107 2.43 -0.37 10.03
C TYR A 107 3.25 -1.39 10.82
N LYS A 108 3.78 -1.05 11.99
CA LYS A 108 4.50 -2.00 12.85
C LYS A 108 3.59 -3.18 13.26
N THR A 109 2.38 -2.90 13.69
CA THR A 109 1.37 -3.90 14.09
C THR A 109 1.02 -4.81 12.93
N VAL A 110 0.72 -4.26 11.77
CA VAL A 110 0.41 -4.99 10.52
C VAL A 110 1.56 -5.89 10.09
N ILE A 111 2.80 -5.40 10.17
CA ILE A 111 3.99 -6.16 9.79
C ILE A 111 4.25 -7.30 10.79
N LYS A 112 4.28 -7.02 12.09
CA LYS A 112 4.56 -8.02 13.14
C LYS A 112 3.54 -9.16 13.15
N ASN A 113 2.28 -8.84 12.88
CA ASN A 113 1.20 -9.83 12.80
C ASN A 113 1.08 -10.48 11.42
N LYS A 114 1.97 -10.13 10.46
CA LYS A 114 1.96 -10.64 9.09
C LYS A 114 0.58 -10.54 8.44
N CYS A 115 -0.11 -9.42 8.66
CA CYS A 115 -1.49 -9.23 8.24
C CYS A 115 -1.66 -9.27 6.71
N PHE A 116 -0.69 -8.77 5.96
CA PHE A 116 -0.75 -8.62 4.50
C PHE A 116 0.56 -9.03 3.83
N ASP A 117 0.55 -9.15 2.51
CA ASP A 117 1.71 -9.61 1.73
C ASP A 117 2.65 -8.45 1.35
N LEU A 118 2.05 -7.26 1.17
CA LEU A 118 2.78 -6.02 0.86
C LEU A 118 2.26 -4.86 1.72
N ILE A 119 3.13 -3.88 1.93
CA ILE A 119 2.76 -2.55 2.48
C ILE A 119 3.17 -1.44 1.50
N ASP A 120 2.37 -0.39 1.41
CA ASP A 120 2.65 0.82 0.60
C ASP A 120 3.03 1.98 1.52
N LEU A 121 4.23 2.54 1.34
CA LEU A 121 4.81 3.61 2.15
C LEU A 121 5.03 4.86 1.30
N GLU A 122 4.46 6.00 1.67
CA GLU A 122 4.62 7.26 0.94
C GLU A 122 5.97 7.94 1.22
N ILE A 123 6.76 8.18 0.16
CA ILE A 123 8.12 8.73 0.28
C ILE A 123 8.16 10.19 0.72
N LEU A 124 7.13 10.98 0.43
CA LEU A 124 7.07 12.41 0.76
C LEU A 124 6.28 12.69 2.05
N THR A 125 5.49 11.74 2.53
CA THR A 125 4.70 11.87 3.75
C THR A 125 5.46 11.36 4.97
N LEU A 126 6.11 10.20 4.85
CA LEU A 126 6.84 9.57 5.95
C LEU A 126 8.28 10.07 6.03
N LYS A 127 8.83 10.19 7.25
CA LYS A 127 10.24 10.51 7.46
C LYS A 127 11.12 9.35 6.96
N GLU A 128 12.22 9.67 6.32
CA GLU A 128 13.14 8.67 5.75
C GLU A 128 13.63 7.63 6.78
N ARG A 129 13.87 8.07 8.02
CA ARG A 129 14.24 7.17 9.12
C ARG A 129 13.16 6.11 9.38
N ASP A 130 11.91 6.53 9.40
CA ASP A 130 10.79 5.65 9.70
C ASP A 130 10.53 4.68 8.54
N ILE A 131 10.64 5.15 7.29
CA ILE A 131 10.61 4.28 6.10
C ILE A 131 11.69 3.19 6.20
N LYS A 132 12.95 3.56 6.50
CA LYS A 132 14.06 2.59 6.64
C LYS A 132 13.78 1.54 7.71
N ASN A 133 13.23 1.97 8.87
CA ASN A 133 12.89 1.06 9.96
C ASN A 133 11.75 0.11 9.56
N LEU A 134 10.71 0.60 8.87
CA LEU A 134 9.60 -0.21 8.39
C LEU A 134 10.03 -1.19 7.30
N ILE A 135 10.90 -0.79 6.36
CA ILE A 135 11.48 -1.71 5.35
C ILE A 135 12.25 -2.84 6.03
N LYS A 136 13.11 -2.51 7.02
CA LYS A 136 13.86 -3.52 7.77
C LYS A 136 12.92 -4.50 8.46
N LEU A 137 11.92 -3.99 9.18
CA LEU A 137 10.93 -4.81 9.89
C LEU A 137 10.11 -5.67 8.92
N ALA A 138 9.67 -5.13 7.78
CA ALA A 138 8.96 -5.86 6.74
C ALA A 138 9.79 -7.02 6.18
N LYS A 139 11.08 -6.77 5.88
CA LYS A 139 12.00 -7.79 5.40
C LYS A 139 12.18 -8.93 6.39
N GLU A 140 12.33 -8.62 7.68
CA GLU A 140 12.43 -9.62 8.77
C GLU A 140 11.16 -10.48 8.89
N ASN A 141 10.02 -9.97 8.45
CA ASN A 141 8.73 -10.65 8.47
C ASN A 141 8.27 -11.22 7.12
N ASN A 142 9.12 -11.20 6.08
CA ASN A 142 8.84 -11.64 4.72
C ASN A 142 7.69 -10.88 4.03
N ILE A 143 7.49 -9.61 4.38
CA ILE A 143 6.52 -8.71 3.76
C ILE A 143 7.24 -7.85 2.73
N LYS A 144 6.66 -7.69 1.54
CA LYS A 144 7.20 -6.85 0.48
C LYS A 144 6.84 -5.39 0.69
N THR A 145 7.71 -4.49 0.24
CA THR A 145 7.53 -3.05 0.41
C THR A 145 7.36 -2.35 -0.93
N ILE A 146 6.31 -1.56 -1.03
CA ILE A 146 6.13 -0.55 -2.09
C ILE A 146 6.49 0.79 -1.47
N ILE A 147 7.35 1.57 -2.13
CA ILE A 147 7.49 2.99 -1.82
C ILE A 147 6.82 3.78 -2.93
N SER A 148 5.86 4.65 -2.55
CA SER A 148 4.99 5.32 -3.49
C SER A 148 5.09 6.84 -3.44
N ASN A 149 4.71 7.47 -4.55
CA ASN A 149 4.44 8.89 -4.67
C ASN A 149 3.34 9.14 -5.68
N HIS A 150 2.39 10.01 -5.32
CA HIS A 150 1.24 10.37 -6.15
C HIS A 150 1.09 11.89 -6.26
N ASP A 151 0.74 12.38 -7.46
CA ASP A 151 0.31 13.76 -7.67
C ASP A 151 -0.90 13.77 -8.63
N PHE A 152 -2.08 14.09 -8.09
CA PHE A 152 -3.32 14.13 -8.85
C PHE A 152 -3.56 15.47 -9.56
N ASN A 153 -2.65 16.45 -9.39
CA ASN A 153 -2.78 17.78 -9.97
C ASN A 153 -1.95 17.98 -11.23
N LYS A 154 -0.86 17.21 -11.37
CA LYS A 154 0.08 17.35 -12.51
C LYS A 154 0.98 16.14 -12.66
N THR A 155 1.59 16.01 -13.85
CA THR A 155 2.79 15.20 -14.07
C THR A 155 4.03 16.06 -13.79
N PRO A 156 4.89 15.68 -12.82
CA PRO A 156 6.14 16.39 -12.56
C PRO A 156 7.12 16.28 -13.75
N SER A 157 8.14 17.14 -13.76
CA SER A 157 9.19 17.04 -14.78
C SER A 157 9.89 15.68 -14.75
N LYS A 158 10.36 15.20 -15.91
CA LYS A 158 11.14 13.95 -16.02
C LYS A 158 12.30 13.90 -15.02
N LYS A 159 13.01 15.02 -14.83
CA LYS A 159 14.11 15.13 -13.84
C LYS A 159 13.62 14.84 -12.42
N HIS A 160 12.46 15.37 -12.05
CA HIS A 160 11.88 15.13 -10.72
C HIS A 160 11.42 13.68 -10.56
N ILE A 161 10.77 13.09 -11.57
CA ILE A 161 10.34 11.68 -11.54
C ILE A 161 11.56 10.76 -11.33
N VAL A 162 12.64 10.96 -12.12
CA VAL A 162 13.86 10.18 -11.97
C VAL A 162 14.50 10.36 -10.59
N TYR A 163 14.49 11.60 -10.05
CA TYR A 163 14.98 11.86 -8.69
C TYR A 163 14.20 11.08 -7.64
N ILE A 164 12.86 11.09 -7.70
CA ILE A 164 11.98 10.37 -6.75
C ILE A 164 12.20 8.87 -6.84
N ILE A 165 12.22 8.30 -8.06
CA ILE A 165 12.46 6.86 -8.27
C ILE A 165 13.85 6.45 -7.71
N ASN A 166 14.89 7.23 -8.00
CA ASN A 166 16.23 6.96 -7.47
C ASN A 166 16.29 7.02 -5.94
N LYS A 167 15.54 7.93 -5.31
CA LYS A 167 15.42 8.00 -3.87
C LYS A 167 14.75 6.75 -3.30
N MET A 168 13.68 6.24 -3.94
CA MET A 168 13.01 5.00 -3.56
C MET A 168 13.95 3.79 -3.66
N ILE A 169 14.70 3.69 -4.77
CA ILE A 169 15.69 2.61 -4.99
C ILE A 169 16.80 2.64 -3.94
N LYS A 170 17.32 3.83 -3.58
CA LYS A 170 18.32 3.99 -2.52
C LYS A 170 17.85 3.51 -1.15
N LEU A 171 16.55 3.58 -0.89
CA LEU A 171 15.93 3.06 0.34
C LEU A 171 15.81 1.53 0.34
N LYS A 172 16.13 0.85 -0.80
CA LYS A 172 16.09 -0.60 -0.96
C LYS A 172 14.68 -1.19 -0.76
N CYS A 173 13.64 -0.48 -1.23
CA CYS A 173 12.30 -1.05 -1.33
C CYS A 173 12.25 -2.16 -2.37
N ASP A 174 11.25 -3.03 -2.29
CA ASP A 174 11.05 -4.05 -3.31
C ASP A 174 10.48 -3.44 -4.60
N ILE A 175 9.52 -2.48 -4.47
CA ILE A 175 8.79 -1.89 -5.61
C ILE A 175 8.76 -0.36 -5.49
N PRO A 176 9.45 0.40 -6.35
CA PRO A 176 9.21 1.84 -6.49
C PRO A 176 7.95 2.07 -7.34
N LYS A 177 7.03 2.94 -6.88
CA LYS A 177 5.75 3.23 -7.53
C LYS A 177 5.54 4.73 -7.64
N VAL A 178 5.21 5.22 -8.82
CA VAL A 178 4.79 6.62 -9.04
C VAL A 178 3.48 6.64 -9.83
N ALA A 179 2.57 7.55 -9.46
CA ALA A 179 1.31 7.75 -10.16
C ALA A 179 1.01 9.26 -10.27
N TYR A 180 0.94 9.75 -11.49
CA TYR A 180 0.76 11.15 -11.77
C TYR A 180 -0.39 11.38 -12.74
N MET A 181 -1.10 12.51 -12.57
CA MET A 181 -2.21 12.88 -13.44
C MET A 181 -1.72 13.77 -14.60
N PRO A 182 -1.73 13.28 -15.83
CA PRO A 182 -1.37 14.11 -16.98
C PRO A 182 -2.46 15.16 -17.24
N LYS A 183 -2.05 16.39 -17.60
CA LYS A 183 -2.97 17.46 -18.00
C LYS A 183 -3.31 17.42 -19.49
N ASN A 184 -2.45 16.83 -20.28
CA ASN A 184 -2.60 16.71 -21.72
C ASN A 184 -1.78 15.52 -22.26
N LYS A 185 -1.93 15.22 -23.57
CA LYS A 185 -1.25 14.08 -24.22
C LYS A 185 0.28 14.18 -24.29
N LYS A 186 0.87 15.35 -23.96
CA LYS A 186 2.33 15.57 -23.99
C LYS A 186 2.98 15.37 -22.61
N ASP A 187 2.18 15.29 -21.55
CA ASP A 187 2.61 14.98 -20.21
C ASP A 187 2.79 13.45 -20.09
#